data_390a017acb234047fac14edca722b230
#
_entry.id   390a017acb234047fac14edca722b230
#
_cell.length_a   1.000
_cell.length_b   1.000
_cell.length_c   1.000
_cell.angle_alpha   90.00
_cell.angle_beta   90.00
_cell.angle_gamma   90.00
#
_symmetry.space_group_name_H-M   'P 1'
#
loop_
_entity.id
_entity.type
_entity.pdbx_description
1 polymer ?
#
loop_
_entity_poly.entity_id
_entity_poly.type
_entity_poly.pdbx_seq_one_letter_code
_entity_poly.pdbx_strand_id
1 'polypeptide(L)'
;MTAPISASDWERQRRAATSAMPGVIAEVGLPKVLLPYQARTVSLLDGACPVLFVEKSRRIGLTWGLAAYGALRAGRQKAAGGMDVMYISYSREMTREFIDACAMWARAFDVAAGEIEETLFDQDDADKAINAFRIKFASGFEIMALSSAPRGLRGKQGVIIIDEAAFVDSLPELLKAALAFLMWGGQVVVCSTHDGVDNAFNATIQDILAGRSKYQHIRIDFDQALTEGLYQRICLVTGKAWSAASEAAWRQDIIDFYGDGADEELFCIPSLSSGSWLPAPLIEARMVVKTPVLRLELPPDYMFRARLQQAAVMAPFLEALRAQLAALDLGPQFAFGFDFARVADLTAGSLIAIEQRLKRREVLAFELRNVPGVEQKQIVRMILQCVRARLVGAAFDATGMGWTVAEDLGREFGLREDPQGSGLVMAVKFSEEWYRLHMPPLKAAIEDDMMDLIADAEHLSDLRAVKLVRGIARVPALRDGTTGRKRHGDHAIAVALAHWASRQRFVEYGYQAVPRGQSQSGKPGLTPEDDDLRARDWFTPPLGAGLRGGI
;
A
#
# COMPACT_ATOMS: atom_id res chain seq x y z
N MET A 1 -2.99 -33.93 -21.81
CA MET A 1 -1.88 -32.99 -22.13
C MET A 1 -2.08 -32.52 -23.54
N THR A 2 -2.39 -31.26 -23.77
CA THR A 2 -2.46 -30.69 -25.11
C THR A 2 -1.05 -30.56 -25.67
N ALA A 3 -0.87 -30.84 -26.98
CA ALA A 3 0.43 -30.76 -27.65
C ALA A 3 0.95 -29.29 -27.60
N PRO A 4 2.28 -29.08 -27.50
CA PRO A 4 2.87 -27.73 -27.53
C PRO A 4 2.51 -27.03 -28.85
N ILE A 5 2.18 -25.74 -28.75
CA ILE A 5 1.72 -24.93 -29.88
C ILE A 5 2.88 -24.56 -30.80
N SER A 6 2.74 -24.70 -32.13
CA SER A 6 3.74 -24.24 -33.10
C SER A 6 3.78 -22.72 -33.22
N ALA A 7 4.87 -22.13 -33.71
CA ALA A 7 4.98 -20.68 -33.90
C ALA A 7 3.88 -20.10 -34.80
N SER A 8 3.51 -20.83 -35.86
CA SER A 8 2.45 -20.43 -36.80
C SER A 8 1.06 -20.54 -36.18
N ASP A 9 0.82 -21.57 -35.38
CA ASP A 9 -0.46 -21.75 -34.66
C ASP A 9 -0.62 -20.71 -33.58
N TRP A 10 0.48 -20.39 -32.90
CA TRP A 10 0.52 -19.29 -31.93
C TRP A 10 0.16 -17.95 -32.57
N GLU A 11 0.78 -17.58 -33.67
CA GLU A 11 0.48 -16.35 -34.41
C GLU A 11 -0.99 -16.28 -34.81
N ARG A 12 -1.57 -17.40 -35.27
CA ARG A 12 -2.98 -17.51 -35.65
C ARG A 12 -3.90 -17.35 -34.43
N GLN A 13 -3.58 -18.01 -33.32
CA GLN A 13 -4.35 -17.91 -32.08
C GLN A 13 -4.26 -16.52 -31.49
N ARG A 14 -3.09 -15.89 -31.49
CA ARG A 14 -2.89 -14.52 -31.09
C ARG A 14 -3.78 -13.54 -31.85
N ARG A 15 -3.81 -13.67 -33.17
CA ARG A 15 -4.69 -12.83 -34.02
C ARG A 15 -6.16 -13.08 -33.74
N ALA A 16 -6.56 -14.33 -33.58
CA ALA A 16 -7.93 -14.68 -33.25
C ALA A 16 -8.37 -14.16 -31.88
N ALA A 17 -7.54 -14.32 -30.85
CA ALA A 17 -7.82 -13.81 -29.52
C ALA A 17 -7.89 -12.28 -29.48
N THR A 18 -7.02 -11.59 -30.23
CA THR A 18 -7.06 -10.14 -30.36
C THR A 18 -8.35 -9.66 -31.03
N SER A 19 -8.87 -10.43 -31.98
CA SER A 19 -10.14 -10.16 -32.69
C SER A 19 -11.37 -10.49 -31.84
N ALA A 20 -11.26 -11.45 -30.93
CA ALA A 20 -12.37 -11.92 -30.06
C ALA A 20 -12.47 -11.19 -28.72
N MET A 21 -11.62 -10.19 -28.47
CA MET A 21 -11.71 -9.37 -27.27
C MET A 21 -13.08 -8.69 -27.16
N PRO A 22 -13.60 -8.51 -25.93
CA PRO A 22 -15.00 -8.23 -25.68
C PRO A 22 -15.61 -7.26 -26.69
N GLY A 23 -16.77 -7.62 -27.26
CA GLY A 23 -17.45 -6.87 -28.33
C GLY A 23 -17.58 -5.37 -28.08
N VAL A 24 -17.65 -4.99 -26.79
CA VAL A 24 -17.62 -3.58 -26.32
C VAL A 24 -16.41 -2.81 -26.83
N ILE A 25 -15.23 -3.43 -26.92
CA ILE A 25 -14.02 -2.77 -27.46
C ILE A 25 -14.07 -2.68 -28.97
N ALA A 26 -14.64 -3.67 -29.65
CA ALA A 26 -14.84 -3.67 -31.10
C ALA A 26 -15.95 -2.69 -31.53
N GLU A 27 -17.04 -2.60 -30.77
CA GLU A 27 -18.20 -1.72 -31.06
C GLU A 27 -17.86 -0.23 -30.92
N VAL A 28 -16.90 0.15 -30.06
CA VAL A 28 -16.51 1.56 -29.87
C VAL A 28 -15.41 2.01 -30.83
N GLY A 29 -14.98 1.12 -31.75
CA GLY A 29 -14.00 1.50 -32.76
C GLY A 29 -12.57 1.67 -32.23
N LEU A 30 -12.26 1.13 -31.05
CA LEU A 30 -10.89 1.07 -30.52
C LEU A 30 -10.18 -0.15 -31.13
N PRO A 31 -9.39 0.04 -32.19
CA PRO A 31 -8.88 -1.08 -32.98
C PRO A 31 -7.78 -1.87 -32.27
N LYS A 32 -7.36 -1.46 -31.08
CA LYS A 32 -6.19 -2.03 -30.38
C LYS A 32 -6.53 -2.35 -28.93
N VAL A 33 -6.35 -3.59 -28.57
CA VAL A 33 -6.50 -4.10 -27.21
C VAL A 33 -5.49 -3.44 -26.26
N LEU A 34 -4.24 -3.34 -26.70
CA LEU A 34 -3.19 -2.60 -26.02
C LEU A 34 -3.17 -1.15 -26.52
N LEU A 35 -3.01 -0.23 -25.60
CA LEU A 35 -2.72 1.17 -25.94
C LEU A 35 -1.38 1.29 -26.67
N PRO A 36 -1.16 2.31 -27.51
CA PRO A 36 0.05 2.40 -28.33
C PRO A 36 1.36 2.26 -27.55
N TYR A 37 1.49 2.89 -26.39
CA TYR A 37 2.69 2.75 -25.56
C TYR A 37 2.86 1.33 -24.99
N GLN A 38 1.77 0.64 -24.63
CA GLN A 38 1.82 -0.76 -24.18
C GLN A 38 2.26 -1.66 -25.34
N ALA A 39 1.68 -1.46 -26.53
CA ALA A 39 2.02 -2.22 -27.73
C ALA A 39 3.49 -2.00 -28.14
N ARG A 40 4.00 -0.76 -28.06
CA ARG A 40 5.42 -0.45 -28.30
C ARG A 40 6.33 -1.19 -27.35
N THR A 41 6.01 -1.18 -26.05
CA THR A 41 6.78 -1.89 -25.02
C THR A 41 6.82 -3.38 -25.30
N VAL A 42 5.68 -4.00 -25.59
CA VAL A 42 5.59 -5.43 -25.94
C VAL A 42 6.38 -5.73 -27.24
N SER A 43 6.29 -4.88 -28.25
CA SER A 43 7.04 -5.06 -29.52
C SER A 43 8.54 -4.97 -29.33
N LEU A 44 9.04 -4.06 -28.49
CA LEU A 44 10.46 -3.98 -28.14
C LEU A 44 10.94 -5.25 -27.46
N LEU A 45 10.17 -5.76 -26.52
CA LEU A 45 10.49 -6.99 -25.78
C LEU A 45 10.40 -8.24 -26.66
N ASP A 46 9.51 -8.27 -27.64
CA ASP A 46 9.42 -9.39 -28.61
C ASP A 46 10.56 -9.36 -29.65
N GLY A 47 11.26 -8.25 -29.76
CA GLY A 47 12.47 -8.08 -30.57
C GLY A 47 13.75 -8.43 -29.81
N ALA A 48 14.88 -7.93 -30.34
CA ALA A 48 16.21 -8.12 -29.74
C ALA A 48 16.50 -7.10 -28.64
N CYS A 49 15.73 -7.13 -27.54
CA CYS A 49 15.93 -6.25 -26.40
C CYS A 49 16.26 -7.06 -25.14
N PRO A 50 17.56 -7.26 -24.82
CA PRO A 50 17.94 -8.06 -23.66
C PRO A 50 17.59 -7.41 -22.32
N VAL A 51 17.72 -6.07 -22.20
CA VAL A 51 17.39 -5.31 -21.00
C VAL A 51 16.64 -4.05 -21.38
N LEU A 52 15.45 -3.89 -20.81
CA LEU A 52 14.60 -2.71 -21.02
C LEU A 52 14.32 -2.01 -19.69
N PHE A 53 14.63 -0.74 -19.60
CA PHE A 53 14.21 0.16 -18.53
C PHE A 53 13.03 1.00 -19.00
N VAL A 54 11.96 1.06 -18.20
CA VAL A 54 10.76 1.83 -18.50
C VAL A 54 10.47 2.80 -17.38
N GLU A 55 10.70 4.09 -17.64
CA GLU A 55 10.14 5.14 -16.81
C GLU A 55 8.66 5.28 -17.14
N LYS A 56 7.81 5.16 -16.17
CA LYS A 56 6.36 5.21 -16.41
C LYS A 56 5.65 6.15 -15.45
N SER A 57 4.59 6.78 -15.93
CA SER A 57 3.58 7.38 -15.07
C SER A 57 2.84 6.31 -14.28
N ARG A 58 2.29 6.72 -13.17
CA ARG A 58 1.51 5.87 -12.30
C ARG A 58 0.17 5.49 -12.94
N ARG A 59 -0.28 4.24 -12.69
CA ARG A 59 -1.62 3.74 -13.09
C ARG A 59 -1.96 3.84 -14.57
N ILE A 60 -0.98 3.86 -15.45
CA ILE A 60 -1.20 3.85 -16.92
C ILE A 60 -1.44 2.44 -17.50
N GLY A 61 -1.53 1.42 -16.65
CA GLY A 61 -1.80 0.06 -17.09
C GLY A 61 -0.63 -0.64 -17.79
N LEU A 62 0.61 -0.21 -17.57
CA LEU A 62 1.78 -0.85 -18.16
C LEU A 62 1.95 -2.30 -17.67
N THR A 63 1.77 -2.56 -16.39
CA THR A 63 1.82 -3.90 -15.77
C THR A 63 0.85 -4.86 -16.46
N TRP A 64 -0.35 -4.38 -16.84
CA TRP A 64 -1.32 -5.15 -17.60
C TRP A 64 -0.81 -5.50 -19.02
N GLY A 65 -0.12 -4.58 -19.68
CA GLY A 65 0.56 -4.84 -20.97
C GLY A 65 1.72 -5.83 -20.83
N LEU A 66 2.50 -5.74 -19.75
CA LEU A 66 3.58 -6.69 -19.43
C LEU A 66 3.04 -8.08 -19.08
N ALA A 67 1.85 -8.17 -18.48
CA ALA A 67 1.17 -9.45 -18.26
C ALA A 67 0.77 -10.11 -19.59
N ALA A 68 0.31 -9.32 -20.58
CA ALA A 68 0.08 -9.82 -21.93
C ALA A 68 1.36 -10.38 -22.55
N TYR A 69 2.48 -9.64 -22.44
CA TYR A 69 3.78 -10.12 -22.91
C TYR A 69 4.21 -11.40 -22.18
N GLY A 70 4.05 -11.48 -20.88
CA GLY A 70 4.35 -12.67 -20.07
C GLY A 70 3.56 -13.89 -20.55
N ALA A 71 2.25 -13.77 -20.75
CA ALA A 71 1.39 -14.82 -21.26
C ALA A 71 1.80 -15.26 -22.67
N LEU A 72 2.12 -14.32 -23.57
CA LEU A 72 2.66 -14.59 -24.90
C LEU A 72 3.99 -15.36 -24.83
N ARG A 73 4.87 -14.98 -23.93
CA ARG A 73 6.21 -15.57 -23.83
C ARG A 73 6.19 -16.97 -23.24
N ALA A 74 5.44 -17.19 -22.16
CA ALA A 74 5.29 -18.50 -21.54
C ALA A 74 4.44 -19.46 -22.40
N GLY A 75 3.47 -18.96 -23.15
CA GLY A 75 2.63 -19.78 -24.02
C GLY A 75 3.32 -20.34 -25.27
N ARG A 76 4.46 -19.76 -25.70
CA ARG A 76 5.19 -20.18 -26.90
C ARG A 76 5.99 -21.47 -26.66
N GLN A 77 6.20 -22.26 -27.73
CA GLN A 77 7.20 -23.32 -27.72
C GLN A 77 8.62 -22.76 -27.60
N LYS A 78 9.55 -23.56 -27.11
CA LYS A 78 10.98 -23.19 -27.02
C LYS A 78 11.54 -22.75 -28.39
N ALA A 79 11.19 -23.44 -29.46
CA ALA A 79 11.61 -23.11 -30.84
C ALA A 79 11.05 -21.77 -31.33
N ALA A 80 9.93 -21.31 -30.77
CA ALA A 80 9.33 -20.00 -31.03
C ALA A 80 9.74 -18.93 -30.01
N GLY A 81 10.80 -19.19 -29.22
CA GLY A 81 11.31 -18.29 -28.20
C GLY A 81 10.50 -18.31 -26.88
N GLY A 82 9.76 -19.40 -26.59
CA GLY A 82 9.09 -19.61 -25.32
C GLY A 82 10.10 -19.70 -24.17
N MET A 83 9.75 -19.12 -23.01
CA MET A 83 10.54 -19.13 -21.78
C MET A 83 9.64 -18.96 -20.58
N ASP A 84 10.14 -19.35 -19.40
CA ASP A 84 9.54 -18.99 -18.13
C ASP A 84 9.56 -17.47 -17.93
N VAL A 85 8.58 -16.97 -17.21
CA VAL A 85 8.46 -15.56 -16.87
C VAL A 85 8.39 -15.41 -15.35
N MET A 86 9.29 -14.63 -14.81
CA MET A 86 9.33 -14.32 -13.38
C MET A 86 8.96 -12.86 -13.18
N TYR A 87 7.96 -12.63 -12.36
CA TYR A 87 7.55 -11.28 -11.97
C TYR A 87 7.97 -11.01 -10.53
N ILE A 88 8.59 -9.88 -10.34
CA ILE A 88 9.05 -9.41 -9.04
C ILE A 88 8.47 -8.02 -8.82
N SER A 89 7.82 -7.85 -7.67
CA SER A 89 7.39 -6.56 -7.18
C SER A 89 7.66 -6.48 -5.68
N TYR A 90 7.60 -5.29 -5.13
CA TYR A 90 7.85 -5.11 -3.71
C TYR A 90 6.63 -5.49 -2.85
N SER A 91 5.40 -5.59 -3.39
CA SER A 91 4.18 -5.95 -2.65
C SER A 91 3.55 -7.25 -3.14
N ARG A 92 2.94 -7.99 -2.20
CA ARG A 92 2.24 -9.25 -2.48
C ARG A 92 0.96 -9.03 -3.31
N GLU A 93 0.27 -7.93 -3.07
CA GLU A 93 -0.95 -7.58 -3.78
C GLU A 93 -0.68 -7.32 -5.26
N MET A 94 0.34 -6.54 -5.59
CA MET A 94 0.75 -6.30 -6.99
C MET A 94 1.16 -7.59 -7.67
N THR A 95 1.82 -8.48 -6.94
CA THR A 95 2.19 -9.82 -7.39
C THR A 95 0.95 -10.62 -7.78
N ARG A 96 -0.10 -10.57 -6.98
CA ARG A 96 -1.38 -11.22 -7.26
C ARG A 96 -2.10 -10.61 -8.47
N GLU A 97 -2.20 -9.29 -8.52
CA GLU A 97 -2.80 -8.57 -9.65
C GLU A 97 -2.13 -8.92 -10.99
N PHE A 98 -0.80 -9.05 -11.00
CA PHE A 98 -0.07 -9.45 -12.20
C PHE A 98 -0.44 -10.87 -12.64
N ILE A 99 -0.50 -11.84 -11.72
CA ILE A 99 -0.87 -13.24 -12.03
C ILE A 99 -2.32 -13.31 -12.53
N ASP A 100 -3.25 -12.58 -11.90
CA ASP A 100 -4.64 -12.50 -12.33
C ASP A 100 -4.75 -11.92 -13.75
N ALA A 101 -3.98 -10.88 -14.07
CA ALA A 101 -3.89 -10.31 -15.41
C ALA A 101 -3.29 -11.31 -16.41
N CYS A 102 -2.24 -12.06 -16.04
CA CYS A 102 -1.68 -13.10 -16.88
C CYS A 102 -2.68 -14.24 -17.16
N ALA A 103 -3.45 -14.66 -16.15
CA ALA A 103 -4.48 -15.68 -16.30
C ALA A 103 -5.61 -15.21 -17.24
N MET A 104 -6.01 -13.94 -17.13
CA MET A 104 -6.97 -13.31 -18.05
C MET A 104 -6.44 -13.33 -19.48
N TRP A 105 -5.19 -12.89 -19.70
CA TRP A 105 -4.57 -12.88 -21.01
C TRP A 105 -4.37 -14.29 -21.59
N ALA A 106 -3.96 -15.25 -20.77
CA ALA A 106 -3.82 -16.64 -21.19
C ALA A 106 -5.16 -17.20 -21.72
N ARG A 107 -6.27 -16.88 -21.05
CA ARG A 107 -7.62 -17.24 -21.53
C ARG A 107 -8.00 -16.50 -22.80
N ALA A 108 -7.74 -15.19 -22.85
CA ALA A 108 -8.04 -14.36 -24.01
C ALA A 108 -7.25 -14.78 -25.26
N PHE A 109 -6.06 -15.32 -25.10
CA PHE A 109 -5.23 -15.83 -26.18
C PHE A 109 -5.52 -17.30 -26.51
N ASP A 110 -6.52 -17.91 -25.88
CA ASP A 110 -6.87 -19.34 -26.06
C ASP A 110 -5.64 -20.25 -25.91
N VAL A 111 -4.74 -19.84 -25.02
CA VAL A 111 -3.58 -20.67 -24.66
C VAL A 111 -4.04 -21.61 -23.57
N ALA A 112 -3.80 -22.91 -23.76
CA ALA A 112 -4.12 -23.92 -22.76
C ALA A 112 -3.30 -23.65 -21.50
N ALA A 113 -3.82 -22.80 -20.61
CA ALA A 113 -3.26 -22.58 -19.29
C ALA A 113 -3.49 -23.85 -18.45
N GLY A 114 -2.44 -24.30 -17.81
CA GLY A 114 -2.54 -25.33 -16.78
C GLY A 114 -3.22 -24.80 -15.51
N GLU A 115 -2.97 -25.44 -14.42
CA GLU A 115 -3.47 -25.00 -13.12
C GLU A 115 -2.79 -23.71 -12.66
N ILE A 116 -3.57 -22.84 -12.03
CA ILE A 116 -3.04 -21.72 -11.24
C ILE A 116 -2.84 -22.27 -9.83
N GLU A 117 -1.61 -22.36 -9.41
CA GLU A 117 -1.24 -22.85 -8.08
C GLU A 117 -0.76 -21.71 -7.18
N GLU A 118 -1.25 -21.69 -5.95
CA GLU A 118 -0.68 -20.89 -4.87
C GLU A 118 0.22 -21.82 -4.05
N THR A 119 1.52 -21.59 -4.09
CA THR A 119 2.49 -22.43 -3.39
C THR A 119 3.24 -21.63 -2.35
N LEU A 120 3.26 -22.15 -1.14
CA LEU A 120 4.15 -21.66 -0.05
C LEU A 120 5.46 -22.42 -0.15
N PHE A 121 6.55 -21.74 -0.43
CA PHE A 121 7.88 -22.31 -0.32
C PHE A 121 8.39 -22.09 1.11
N ASP A 122 8.37 -23.15 1.93
CA ASP A 122 9.19 -23.19 3.13
C ASP A 122 10.65 -23.31 2.71
N GLN A 123 11.42 -22.25 2.91
CA GLN A 123 12.87 -22.40 2.98
C GLN A 123 13.22 -22.64 4.46
N ASP A 124 14.21 -23.51 4.70
CA ASP A 124 14.70 -23.94 6.04
C ASP A 124 15.12 -22.80 7.00
N ASP A 125 14.94 -21.55 6.62
CA ASP A 125 15.01 -20.39 7.50
C ASP A 125 13.59 -20.03 7.95
N ALA A 126 13.28 -20.30 9.19
CA ALA A 126 11.97 -20.16 9.84
C ALA A 126 11.32 -18.78 9.77
N ASP A 127 11.96 -17.76 9.17
CA ASP A 127 11.49 -16.38 9.19
C ASP A 127 10.97 -15.84 7.85
N LYS A 128 10.98 -16.60 6.74
CA LYS A 128 10.51 -16.07 5.44
C LYS A 128 9.88 -17.16 4.58
N ALA A 129 8.60 -17.43 4.79
CA ALA A 129 7.79 -18.12 3.79
C ALA A 129 7.74 -17.29 2.51
N ILE A 130 8.24 -17.81 1.40
CA ILE A 130 8.13 -17.16 0.08
C ILE A 130 6.87 -17.68 -0.56
N ASN A 131 5.84 -16.82 -0.64
CA ASN A 131 4.62 -17.13 -1.38
C ASN A 131 4.90 -16.90 -2.87
N ALA A 132 4.76 -17.95 -3.69
CA ALA A 132 4.82 -17.84 -5.14
C ALA A 132 3.45 -18.15 -5.73
N PHE A 133 2.97 -17.24 -6.59
CA PHE A 133 1.83 -17.50 -7.47
C PHE A 133 2.37 -18.02 -8.79
N ARG A 134 1.71 -19.02 -9.38
CA ARG A 134 2.24 -19.72 -10.55
C ARG A 134 1.13 -20.07 -11.54
N ILE A 135 1.42 -19.89 -12.85
CA ILE A 135 0.60 -20.38 -13.96
C ILE A 135 1.47 -21.29 -14.83
N LYS A 136 1.06 -22.53 -15.04
CA LYS A 136 1.72 -23.46 -15.95
C LYS A 136 1.04 -23.47 -17.31
N PHE A 137 1.81 -23.47 -18.38
CA PHE A 137 1.32 -23.49 -19.75
C PHE A 137 1.55 -24.85 -20.42
N ALA A 138 0.73 -25.17 -21.43
CA ALA A 138 0.89 -26.39 -22.22
C ALA A 138 2.23 -26.45 -22.98
N SER A 139 2.90 -25.32 -23.17
CA SER A 139 4.26 -25.24 -23.73
C SER A 139 5.33 -25.87 -22.82
N GLY A 140 5.01 -26.16 -21.57
CA GLY A 140 5.92 -26.59 -20.50
C GLY A 140 6.59 -25.46 -19.76
N PHE A 141 6.37 -24.19 -20.17
CA PHE A 141 6.86 -23.00 -19.45
C PHE A 141 5.82 -22.50 -18.46
N GLU A 142 6.26 -21.63 -17.56
CA GLU A 142 5.42 -21.11 -16.49
C GLU A 142 5.62 -19.61 -16.27
N ILE A 143 4.60 -18.96 -15.72
CA ILE A 143 4.72 -17.64 -15.13
C ILE A 143 4.72 -17.82 -13.61
N MET A 144 5.67 -17.23 -12.94
CA MET A 144 5.71 -17.24 -11.48
C MET A 144 6.00 -15.83 -10.94
N ALA A 145 5.32 -15.49 -9.88
CA ALA A 145 5.53 -14.25 -9.16
C ALA A 145 6.32 -14.54 -7.88
N LEU A 146 7.36 -13.76 -7.65
CA LEU A 146 8.35 -13.95 -6.59
C LEU A 146 8.43 -12.71 -5.70
N SER A 147 8.90 -12.88 -4.48
CA SER A 147 9.30 -11.75 -3.64
C SER A 147 10.57 -11.07 -4.18
N SER A 148 10.83 -9.83 -3.77
CA SER A 148 11.98 -9.02 -4.20
C SER A 148 13.36 -9.52 -3.72
N ALA A 149 13.42 -10.69 -3.06
CA ALA A 149 14.67 -11.25 -2.58
C ALA A 149 15.55 -11.81 -3.72
N PRO A 150 16.80 -11.35 -3.92
CA PRO A 150 17.68 -11.79 -5.02
C PRO A 150 17.94 -13.30 -5.04
N ARG A 151 17.89 -13.96 -3.88
CA ARG A 151 18.06 -15.42 -3.75
C ARG A 151 16.95 -16.21 -4.46
N GLY A 152 15.75 -15.67 -4.63
CA GLY A 152 14.64 -16.31 -5.33
C GLY A 152 14.89 -16.55 -6.81
N LEU A 153 15.89 -15.88 -7.41
CA LEU A 153 16.27 -15.99 -8.81
C LEU A 153 17.29 -17.10 -9.10
N ARG A 154 17.96 -17.63 -8.08
CA ARG A 154 19.01 -18.63 -8.28
C ARG A 154 18.45 -19.93 -8.88
N GLY A 155 19.12 -20.43 -9.92
CA GLY A 155 18.74 -21.67 -10.62
C GLY A 155 17.56 -21.53 -11.60
N LYS A 156 17.03 -20.32 -11.81
CA LYS A 156 15.96 -20.03 -12.77
C LYS A 156 16.53 -19.44 -14.06
N GLN A 157 15.75 -19.49 -15.13
CA GLN A 157 16.07 -18.91 -16.45
C GLN A 157 14.78 -18.40 -17.09
N GLY A 158 14.89 -17.43 -18.01
CA GLY A 158 13.76 -16.89 -18.76
C GLY A 158 13.69 -15.38 -18.74
N VAL A 159 12.50 -14.84 -18.70
CA VAL A 159 12.23 -13.40 -18.62
C VAL A 159 12.02 -12.98 -17.17
N ILE A 160 12.67 -11.92 -16.75
CA ILE A 160 12.44 -11.29 -15.44
C ILE A 160 11.77 -9.95 -15.67
N ILE A 161 10.67 -9.70 -14.98
CA ILE A 161 9.99 -8.41 -14.91
C ILE A 161 10.09 -7.90 -13.48
N ILE A 162 10.79 -6.79 -13.29
CA ILE A 162 10.90 -6.10 -11.99
C ILE A 162 10.02 -4.87 -12.08
N ASP A 163 8.86 -4.91 -11.45
CA ASP A 163 7.89 -3.81 -11.42
C ASP A 163 8.01 -3.01 -10.12
N GLU A 164 7.76 -1.72 -10.21
CA GLU A 164 8.01 -0.73 -9.15
C GLU A 164 9.43 -0.82 -8.59
N ALA A 165 10.40 -0.89 -9.51
CA ALA A 165 11.80 -1.15 -9.22
C ALA A 165 12.48 -0.09 -8.35
N ALA A 166 12.01 1.17 -8.39
CA ALA A 166 12.51 2.24 -7.54
C ALA A 166 12.24 1.99 -6.05
N PHE A 167 11.25 1.15 -5.72
CA PHE A 167 10.82 0.87 -4.35
C PHE A 167 11.34 -0.46 -3.80
N VAL A 168 12.16 -1.16 -4.56
CA VAL A 168 12.78 -2.43 -4.12
C VAL A 168 13.98 -2.13 -3.24
N ASP A 169 14.07 -2.76 -2.07
CA ASP A 169 15.09 -2.50 -1.04
C ASP A 169 16.54 -2.54 -1.56
N SER A 170 16.84 -3.41 -2.50
CA SER A 170 18.19 -3.57 -3.06
C SER A 170 18.15 -3.85 -4.56
N LEU A 171 17.73 -2.83 -5.33
CA LEU A 171 17.69 -2.92 -6.79
C LEU A 171 19.04 -3.30 -7.42
N PRO A 172 20.21 -2.76 -7.01
CA PRO A 172 21.50 -3.15 -7.60
C PRO A 172 21.81 -4.64 -7.44
N GLU A 173 21.52 -5.24 -6.29
CA GLU A 173 21.74 -6.67 -6.05
C GLU A 173 20.77 -7.53 -6.84
N LEU A 174 19.51 -7.11 -6.91
CA LEU A 174 18.49 -7.78 -7.70
C LEU A 174 18.83 -7.73 -9.20
N LEU A 175 19.26 -6.60 -9.73
CA LEU A 175 19.73 -6.45 -11.11
C LEU A 175 20.94 -7.35 -11.38
N LYS A 176 21.93 -7.38 -10.49
CA LYS A 176 23.08 -8.27 -10.63
C LYS A 176 22.68 -9.75 -10.74
N ALA A 177 21.67 -10.18 -9.97
CA ALA A 177 21.13 -11.54 -10.07
C ALA A 177 20.34 -11.75 -11.36
N ALA A 178 19.54 -10.77 -11.79
CA ALA A 178 18.73 -10.81 -12.99
C ALA A 178 19.56 -10.84 -14.27
N LEU A 179 20.66 -10.08 -14.33
CA LEU A 179 21.54 -10.02 -15.51
C LEU A 179 22.21 -11.37 -15.84
N ALA A 180 22.32 -12.29 -14.88
CA ALA A 180 22.82 -13.64 -15.15
C ALA A 180 21.92 -14.42 -16.13
N PHE A 181 20.64 -14.07 -16.24
CA PHE A 181 19.69 -14.70 -17.17
C PHE A 181 20.02 -14.42 -18.63
N LEU A 182 20.67 -13.30 -18.92
CA LEU A 182 21.08 -12.93 -20.28
C LEU A 182 22.04 -13.94 -20.91
N MET A 183 22.82 -14.66 -20.09
CA MET A 183 23.78 -15.65 -20.57
C MET A 183 23.12 -16.79 -21.36
N TRP A 184 21.84 -17.06 -21.09
CA TRP A 184 21.06 -18.12 -21.73
C TRP A 184 19.91 -17.57 -22.57
N GLY A 185 20.04 -16.33 -23.04
CA GLY A 185 19.03 -15.69 -23.90
C GLY A 185 17.78 -15.21 -23.17
N GLY A 186 17.84 -15.10 -21.84
CA GLY A 186 16.77 -14.48 -21.05
C GLY A 186 16.71 -12.97 -21.27
N GLN A 187 15.68 -12.34 -20.71
CA GLN A 187 15.44 -10.90 -20.80
C GLN A 187 15.16 -10.30 -19.42
N VAL A 188 15.51 -9.03 -19.24
CA VAL A 188 15.26 -8.27 -18.02
C VAL A 188 14.45 -7.03 -18.34
N VAL A 189 13.30 -6.89 -17.73
CA VAL A 189 12.43 -5.71 -17.82
C VAL A 189 12.38 -5.05 -16.46
N VAL A 190 12.68 -3.77 -16.40
CA VAL A 190 12.68 -2.97 -15.16
C VAL A 190 11.77 -1.78 -15.39
N CYS A 191 10.69 -1.67 -14.64
CA CYS A 191 9.76 -0.55 -14.79
C CYS A 191 9.39 0.04 -13.43
N SER A 192 9.24 1.35 -13.38
CA SER A 192 8.83 2.07 -12.17
C SER A 192 8.41 3.51 -12.46
N THR A 193 7.68 4.13 -11.53
CA THR A 193 7.76 5.57 -11.27
C THR A 193 9.09 5.86 -10.58
N HIS A 194 9.46 7.15 -10.42
CA HIS A 194 10.66 7.53 -9.69
C HIS A 194 10.45 7.53 -8.17
N ASP A 195 11.55 7.52 -7.43
CA ASP A 195 11.61 7.69 -5.97
C ASP A 195 12.89 8.47 -5.60
N GLY A 196 12.97 9.72 -6.04
CA GLY A 196 14.09 10.62 -5.84
C GLY A 196 15.24 10.46 -6.84
N VAL A 197 16.04 11.52 -6.97
CA VAL A 197 17.19 11.57 -7.90
C VAL A 197 18.33 10.61 -7.51
N ASP A 198 18.49 10.33 -6.21
CA ASP A 198 19.56 9.46 -5.68
C ASP A 198 19.19 7.97 -5.72
N ASN A 199 18.01 7.63 -6.21
CA ASN A 199 17.54 6.26 -6.31
C ASN A 199 18.31 5.48 -7.38
N ALA A 200 18.60 4.20 -7.12
CA ALA A 200 19.35 3.33 -8.04
C ALA A 200 18.66 3.15 -9.40
N PHE A 201 17.32 3.20 -9.44
CA PHE A 201 16.55 3.17 -10.69
C PHE A 201 16.86 4.40 -11.54
N ASN A 202 16.78 5.61 -10.98
CA ASN A 202 17.12 6.84 -11.67
C ASN A 202 18.59 6.87 -12.08
N ALA A 203 19.51 6.49 -11.19
CA ALA A 203 20.94 6.44 -11.51
C ALA A 203 21.23 5.56 -12.73
N THR A 204 20.57 4.39 -12.83
CA THR A 204 20.70 3.51 -14.00
C THR A 204 20.15 4.15 -15.27
N ILE A 205 19.01 4.84 -15.21
CA ILE A 205 18.44 5.57 -16.34
C ILE A 205 19.39 6.67 -16.80
N GLN A 206 19.99 7.44 -15.89
CA GLN A 206 20.98 8.47 -16.23
C GLN A 206 22.22 7.86 -16.91
N ASP A 207 22.64 6.66 -16.49
CA ASP A 207 23.74 5.94 -17.18
C ASP A 207 23.36 5.50 -18.59
N ILE A 208 22.12 5.08 -18.81
CA ILE A 208 21.62 4.72 -20.14
C ILE A 208 21.57 5.96 -21.04
N LEU A 209 20.98 7.05 -20.57
CA LEU A 209 20.84 8.30 -21.32
C LEU A 209 22.20 8.93 -21.65
N ALA A 210 23.18 8.77 -20.77
CA ALA A 210 24.57 9.20 -21.01
C ALA A 210 25.39 8.25 -21.90
N GLY A 211 24.80 7.16 -22.40
CA GLY A 211 25.47 6.16 -23.22
C GLY A 211 26.50 5.29 -22.48
N ARG A 212 26.50 5.32 -21.16
CA ARG A 212 27.39 4.47 -20.32
C ARG A 212 26.86 3.04 -20.17
N SER A 213 25.59 2.80 -20.48
CA SER A 213 24.96 1.48 -20.47
C SER A 213 24.39 1.14 -21.85
N LYS A 214 24.39 -0.16 -22.19
CA LYS A 214 23.80 -0.72 -23.43
C LYS A 214 22.34 -1.10 -23.29
N TYR A 215 21.70 -0.83 -22.15
CA TYR A 215 20.29 -1.13 -21.93
C TYR A 215 19.42 -0.22 -22.79
N GLN A 216 18.26 -0.73 -23.18
CA GLN A 216 17.26 0.09 -23.86
C GLN A 216 16.41 0.81 -22.83
N HIS A 217 15.88 1.96 -23.21
CA HIS A 217 15.10 2.81 -22.35
C HIS A 217 13.89 3.37 -23.11
N ILE A 218 12.75 3.40 -22.44
CA ILE A 218 11.58 4.15 -22.86
C ILE A 218 11.01 4.93 -21.67
N ARG A 219 10.46 6.10 -21.98
CA ARG A 219 9.72 6.92 -21.04
C ARG A 219 8.28 7.03 -21.49
N ILE A 220 7.33 6.93 -20.55
CA ILE A 220 5.91 7.05 -20.79
C ILE A 220 5.33 7.88 -19.66
N ASP A 221 5.30 9.18 -19.84
CA ASP A 221 4.68 10.10 -18.88
C ASP A 221 3.15 10.15 -19.03
N PHE A 222 2.50 10.87 -18.14
CA PHE A 222 1.04 10.96 -18.07
C PHE A 222 0.44 11.60 -19.33
N ASP A 223 1.04 12.66 -19.85
CA ASP A 223 0.54 13.35 -21.04
C ASP A 223 0.67 12.50 -22.29
N GLN A 224 1.76 11.77 -22.43
CA GLN A 224 1.91 10.81 -23.49
C GLN A 224 0.86 9.68 -23.39
N ALA A 225 0.64 9.16 -22.19
CA ALA A 225 -0.38 8.12 -21.99
C ALA A 225 -1.79 8.63 -22.35
N LEU A 226 -2.14 9.87 -21.98
CA LEU A 226 -3.40 10.51 -22.37
C LEU A 226 -3.52 10.65 -23.88
N THR A 227 -2.50 11.22 -24.53
CA THR A 227 -2.46 11.36 -25.99
C THR A 227 -2.62 10.03 -26.71
N GLU A 228 -2.15 8.95 -26.12
CA GLU A 228 -2.26 7.61 -26.66
C GLU A 228 -3.51 6.83 -26.19
N GLY A 229 -4.50 7.53 -25.59
CA GLY A 229 -5.86 7.03 -25.37
C GLY A 229 -6.14 6.46 -23.96
N LEU A 230 -5.34 6.80 -22.96
CA LEU A 230 -5.56 6.32 -21.58
C LEU A 230 -6.95 6.72 -21.06
N TYR A 231 -7.31 8.00 -21.14
CA TYR A 231 -8.60 8.45 -20.60
C TYR A 231 -9.79 7.92 -21.41
N GLN A 232 -9.64 7.79 -22.73
CA GLN A 232 -10.65 7.14 -23.58
C GLN A 232 -10.91 5.70 -23.11
N ARG A 233 -9.85 4.96 -22.77
CA ARG A 233 -9.96 3.60 -22.24
C ARG A 233 -10.64 3.59 -20.86
N ILE A 234 -10.31 4.54 -19.98
CA ILE A 234 -10.96 4.68 -18.66
C ILE A 234 -12.44 4.96 -18.84
N CYS A 235 -12.81 5.88 -19.73
CA CYS A 235 -14.21 6.17 -20.04
C CYS A 235 -14.96 4.93 -20.53
N LEU A 236 -14.36 4.15 -21.44
CA LEU A 236 -14.92 2.90 -21.94
C LEU A 236 -15.19 1.91 -20.81
N VAL A 237 -14.19 1.65 -19.97
CA VAL A 237 -14.30 0.68 -18.86
C VAL A 237 -15.30 1.12 -17.80
N THR A 238 -15.40 2.43 -17.54
CA THR A 238 -16.30 2.98 -16.52
C THR A 238 -17.69 3.33 -17.06
N GLY A 239 -17.95 3.11 -18.37
CA GLY A 239 -19.23 3.44 -19.02
C GLY A 239 -19.49 4.93 -19.15
N LYS A 240 -18.47 5.78 -19.15
CA LYS A 240 -18.57 7.23 -19.31
C LYS A 240 -18.36 7.64 -20.77
N ALA A 241 -19.04 8.70 -21.22
CA ALA A 241 -18.78 9.29 -22.52
C ALA A 241 -17.45 10.08 -22.47
N TRP A 242 -16.59 9.85 -23.47
CA TRP A 242 -15.36 10.63 -23.62
C TRP A 242 -15.63 11.96 -24.31
N SER A 243 -14.94 13.00 -23.88
CA SER A 243 -14.78 14.26 -24.61
C SER A 243 -13.42 14.90 -24.27
N ALA A 244 -12.89 15.72 -25.18
CA ALA A 244 -11.64 16.43 -24.92
C ALA A 244 -11.73 17.35 -23.68
N ALA A 245 -12.90 17.95 -23.44
CA ALA A 245 -13.12 18.78 -22.26
C ALA A 245 -13.12 17.96 -20.97
N SER A 246 -13.76 16.77 -20.96
CA SER A 246 -13.74 15.89 -19.79
C SER A 246 -12.37 15.31 -19.52
N GLU A 247 -11.57 15.04 -20.57
CA GLU A 247 -10.19 14.59 -20.44
C GLU A 247 -9.30 15.69 -19.82
N ALA A 248 -9.41 16.93 -20.30
CA ALA A 248 -8.64 18.05 -19.77
C ALA A 248 -8.99 18.34 -18.28
N ALA A 249 -10.28 18.30 -17.94
CA ALA A 249 -10.72 18.47 -16.55
C ALA A 249 -10.18 17.34 -15.66
N TRP A 250 -10.35 16.08 -16.08
CA TRP A 250 -9.85 14.93 -15.35
C TRP A 250 -8.32 14.94 -15.20
N ARG A 251 -7.60 15.36 -16.25
CA ARG A 251 -6.14 15.53 -16.18
C ARG A 251 -5.75 16.52 -15.08
N GLN A 252 -6.43 17.67 -15.02
CA GLN A 252 -6.14 18.68 -14.00
C GLN A 252 -6.49 18.18 -12.61
N ASP A 253 -7.64 17.53 -12.42
CA ASP A 253 -8.04 16.93 -11.15
C ASP A 253 -6.99 15.94 -10.63
N ILE A 254 -6.44 15.09 -11.52
CA ILE A 254 -5.40 14.15 -11.14
C ILE A 254 -4.10 14.87 -10.74
N ILE A 255 -3.68 15.90 -11.47
CA ILE A 255 -2.48 16.68 -11.13
C ILE A 255 -2.66 17.38 -9.78
N ASP A 256 -3.80 18.02 -9.57
CA ASP A 256 -4.12 18.70 -8.30
C ASP A 256 -4.17 17.72 -7.14
N PHE A 257 -4.65 16.50 -7.40
CA PHE A 257 -4.67 15.41 -6.43
C PHE A 257 -3.27 14.96 -6.01
N TYR A 258 -2.32 14.85 -6.94
CA TYR A 258 -0.95 14.47 -6.62
C TYR A 258 -0.13 15.64 -6.05
N GLY A 259 -0.54 16.89 -6.31
CA GLY A 259 0.13 18.10 -5.82
C GLY A 259 1.63 18.08 -6.11
N ASP A 260 2.46 18.32 -5.07
CA ASP A 260 3.94 18.33 -5.19
C ASP A 260 4.54 16.97 -5.64
N GLY A 261 3.77 15.89 -5.57
CA GLY A 261 4.20 14.57 -6.06
C GLY A 261 3.91 14.32 -7.54
N ALA A 262 3.22 15.24 -8.23
CA ALA A 262 2.82 15.06 -9.62
C ALA A 262 4.02 14.90 -10.57
N ASP A 263 5.09 15.64 -10.35
CA ASP A 263 6.30 15.57 -11.16
C ASP A 263 6.89 14.16 -11.17
N GLU A 264 6.98 13.54 -10.02
CA GLU A 264 7.58 12.22 -9.85
C GLU A 264 6.66 11.09 -10.27
N GLU A 265 5.40 11.15 -9.86
CA GLU A 265 4.44 10.06 -10.09
C GLU A 265 3.78 10.10 -11.47
N LEU A 266 3.59 11.30 -12.04
CA LEU A 266 2.89 11.46 -13.31
C LEU A 266 3.83 11.79 -14.47
N PHE A 267 4.81 12.66 -14.22
CA PHE A 267 5.62 13.22 -15.30
C PHE A 267 7.02 12.61 -15.40
N CYS A 268 7.33 11.57 -14.66
CA CYS A 268 8.65 10.92 -14.65
C CYS A 268 9.80 11.91 -14.41
N ILE A 269 9.62 12.86 -13.50
CA ILE A 269 10.62 13.84 -13.09
C ILE A 269 11.01 13.52 -11.64
N PRO A 270 12.20 12.93 -11.41
CA PRO A 270 12.60 12.53 -10.06
C PRO A 270 12.73 13.74 -9.13
N SER A 271 12.22 13.62 -7.92
CA SER A 271 12.32 14.68 -6.92
C SER A 271 13.75 14.86 -6.41
N LEU A 272 14.13 16.10 -6.09
CA LEU A 272 15.44 16.41 -5.51
C LEU A 272 15.58 15.94 -4.05
N SER A 273 14.50 15.55 -3.39
CA SER A 273 14.53 15.00 -2.04
C SER A 273 14.86 13.51 -2.09
N SER A 274 15.85 13.08 -1.32
CA SER A 274 16.20 11.67 -1.16
C SER A 274 15.02 10.87 -0.61
N GLY A 275 14.64 9.81 -1.29
CA GLY A 275 13.79 8.68 -0.91
C GLY A 275 12.55 8.95 -0.08
N SER A 276 11.39 8.55 -0.56
CA SER A 276 10.17 8.50 0.25
C SER A 276 10.34 7.48 1.38
N TRP A 277 9.98 7.86 2.60
CA TRP A 277 10.01 6.93 3.73
C TRP A 277 8.99 5.80 3.59
N LEU A 278 7.79 6.13 3.07
CA LEU A 278 6.74 5.19 2.71
C LEU A 278 6.41 5.34 1.23
N PRO A 279 6.58 4.28 0.42
CA PRO A 279 6.18 4.32 -0.98
C PRO A 279 4.66 4.48 -1.15
N ALA A 280 4.23 5.30 -2.11
CA ALA A 280 2.81 5.52 -2.35
C ALA A 280 2.00 4.23 -2.62
N PRO A 281 2.49 3.23 -3.38
CA PRO A 281 1.77 1.97 -3.56
C PRO A 281 1.49 1.24 -2.26
N LEU A 282 2.43 1.29 -1.31
CA LEU A 282 2.27 0.65 0.00
C LEU A 282 1.19 1.35 0.83
N ILE A 283 1.20 2.69 0.83
CA ILE A 283 0.17 3.48 1.53
C ILE A 283 -1.21 3.19 0.93
N GLU A 284 -1.33 3.22 -0.41
CA GLU A 284 -2.60 2.95 -1.10
C GLU A 284 -3.13 1.54 -0.84
N ALA A 285 -2.26 0.54 -0.76
CA ALA A 285 -2.65 -0.82 -0.42
C ALA A 285 -3.26 -0.92 1.00
N ARG A 286 -2.92 0.00 1.89
CA ARG A 286 -3.48 0.09 3.25
C ARG A 286 -4.67 1.03 3.37
N MET A 287 -4.97 1.83 2.35
CA MET A 287 -6.12 2.74 2.32
C MET A 287 -7.41 2.01 1.93
N VAL A 288 -7.82 1.07 2.77
CA VAL A 288 -9.00 0.21 2.54
C VAL A 288 -10.24 0.67 3.29
N VAL A 289 -10.10 1.61 4.23
CA VAL A 289 -11.21 2.12 5.05
C VAL A 289 -11.94 3.24 4.31
N LYS A 290 -13.25 3.12 4.16
CA LYS A 290 -14.09 4.06 3.38
C LYS A 290 -14.82 5.10 4.22
N THR A 291 -14.45 5.26 5.50
CA THR A 291 -15.02 6.30 6.37
C THR A 291 -14.61 7.68 5.83
N PRO A 292 -15.54 8.62 5.63
CA PRO A 292 -15.19 9.95 5.14
C PRO A 292 -14.43 10.74 6.20
N VAL A 293 -13.40 11.47 5.78
CA VAL A 293 -12.65 12.40 6.63
C VAL A 293 -13.51 13.63 6.94
N LEU A 294 -13.60 13.99 8.22
CA LEU A 294 -14.34 15.17 8.65
C LEU A 294 -13.47 16.42 8.54
N ARG A 295 -13.87 17.38 7.72
CA ARG A 295 -13.12 18.62 7.49
C ARG A 295 -13.90 19.85 7.95
N LEU A 296 -13.24 20.73 8.68
CA LEU A 296 -13.79 22.00 9.15
C LEU A 296 -12.79 23.13 8.90
N GLU A 297 -13.19 24.10 8.10
CA GLU A 297 -12.49 25.36 7.95
C GLU A 297 -13.39 26.50 8.47
N LEU A 298 -12.92 27.22 9.50
CA LEU A 298 -13.68 28.34 10.03
C LEU A 298 -13.24 29.66 9.36
N PRO A 299 -14.21 30.56 9.10
CA PRO A 299 -13.89 31.84 8.50
C PRO A 299 -13.04 32.70 9.43
N PRO A 300 -12.20 33.61 8.88
CA PRO A 300 -11.27 34.42 9.70
C PRO A 300 -11.96 35.30 10.76
N ASP A 301 -13.21 35.68 10.51
CA ASP A 301 -14.02 36.51 11.41
C ASP A 301 -14.78 35.70 12.48
N TYR A 302 -14.61 34.36 12.51
CA TYR A 302 -15.34 33.46 13.43
C TYR A 302 -15.32 33.92 14.88
N MET A 303 -14.16 34.30 15.39
CA MET A 303 -13.97 34.72 16.80
C MET A 303 -14.72 36.01 17.14
N PHE A 304 -15.06 36.82 16.16
CA PHE A 304 -15.77 38.09 16.33
C PHE A 304 -17.30 37.95 16.16
N ARG A 305 -17.77 36.76 15.77
CA ARG A 305 -19.20 36.47 15.61
C ARG A 305 -19.88 36.25 16.96
N ALA A 306 -21.17 36.58 17.05
CA ALA A 306 -21.96 36.27 18.23
C ALA A 306 -21.99 34.72 18.46
N ARG A 307 -22.06 34.30 19.74
CA ARG A 307 -22.01 32.87 20.12
C ARG A 307 -23.03 32.00 19.39
N LEU A 308 -24.24 32.52 19.12
CA LEU A 308 -25.26 31.80 18.37
C LEU A 308 -24.82 31.52 16.91
N GLN A 309 -24.17 32.50 16.30
CA GLN A 309 -23.62 32.37 14.94
C GLN A 309 -22.43 31.42 14.91
N GLN A 310 -21.55 31.46 15.93
CA GLN A 310 -20.46 30.51 16.09
C GLN A 310 -21.00 29.08 16.20
N ALA A 311 -22.03 28.87 17.04
CA ALA A 311 -22.66 27.57 17.19
C ALA A 311 -23.31 27.07 15.88
N ALA A 312 -23.96 27.95 15.12
CA ALA A 312 -24.57 27.59 13.84
C ALA A 312 -23.52 27.16 12.78
N VAL A 313 -22.33 27.78 12.77
CA VAL A 313 -21.23 27.39 11.87
C VAL A 313 -20.63 26.04 12.27
N MET A 314 -20.53 25.75 13.57
CA MET A 314 -19.99 24.48 14.08
C MET A 314 -20.99 23.30 13.95
N ALA A 315 -22.29 23.58 13.93
CA ALA A 315 -23.33 22.57 14.02
C ALA A 315 -23.22 21.44 12.97
N PRO A 316 -23.03 21.72 11.66
CA PRO A 316 -22.95 20.67 10.65
C PRO A 316 -21.79 19.69 10.90
N PHE A 317 -20.61 20.21 11.27
CA PHE A 317 -19.45 19.40 11.59
C PHE A 317 -19.70 18.54 12.85
N LEU A 318 -20.26 19.11 13.88
CA LEU A 318 -20.57 18.38 15.14
C LEU A 318 -21.66 17.32 14.93
N GLU A 319 -22.61 17.55 14.04
CA GLU A 319 -23.63 16.55 13.65
C GLU A 319 -22.97 15.38 12.88
N ALA A 320 -22.13 15.67 11.90
CA ALA A 320 -21.40 14.65 11.16
C ALA A 320 -20.47 13.84 12.10
N LEU A 321 -19.78 14.50 13.02
CA LEU A 321 -18.96 13.84 14.04
C LEU A 321 -19.80 12.91 14.93
N ARG A 322 -20.94 13.39 15.43
CA ARG A 322 -21.85 12.56 16.24
C ARG A 322 -22.35 11.34 15.47
N ALA A 323 -22.68 11.51 14.20
CA ALA A 323 -23.14 10.42 13.35
C ALA A 323 -22.04 9.36 13.17
N GLN A 324 -20.80 9.76 12.92
CA GLN A 324 -19.67 8.82 12.84
C GLN A 324 -19.40 8.13 14.17
N LEU A 325 -19.39 8.87 15.28
CA LEU A 325 -19.20 8.30 16.61
C LEU A 325 -20.30 7.31 17.00
N ALA A 326 -21.55 7.57 16.65
CA ALA A 326 -22.67 6.67 16.89
C ALA A 326 -22.60 5.37 16.04
N ALA A 327 -21.90 5.43 14.89
CA ALA A 327 -21.71 4.28 14.02
C ALA A 327 -20.47 3.43 14.37
N LEU A 328 -19.66 3.85 15.34
CA LEU A 328 -18.48 3.09 15.74
C LEU A 328 -18.86 1.77 16.43
N ASP A 329 -18.18 0.70 16.02
CA ASP A 329 -18.15 -0.52 16.81
C ASP A 329 -17.27 -0.29 18.06
N LEU A 330 -17.86 -0.30 19.24
CA LEU A 330 -17.17 -0.08 20.51
C LEU A 330 -16.61 -1.38 21.14
N GLY A 331 -16.60 -2.50 20.41
CA GLY A 331 -15.99 -3.75 20.85
C GLY A 331 -14.46 -3.70 20.97
N PRO A 332 -13.74 -3.17 19.98
CA PRO A 332 -12.27 -3.04 20.01
C PRO A 332 -11.78 -2.07 21.08
N GLN A 333 -10.47 -2.12 21.35
CA GLN A 333 -9.76 -1.03 22.06
C GLN A 333 -9.44 0.09 21.08
N PHE A 334 -9.23 1.30 21.60
CA PHE A 334 -8.94 2.48 20.78
C PHE A 334 -7.68 3.20 21.22
N ALA A 335 -7.02 3.82 20.27
CA ALA A 335 -5.95 4.78 20.50
C ALA A 335 -6.20 6.04 19.66
N PHE A 336 -5.83 7.18 20.19
CA PHE A 336 -6.05 8.46 19.54
C PHE A 336 -4.74 9.22 19.38
N GLY A 337 -4.56 9.90 18.25
CA GLY A 337 -3.44 10.79 17.96
C GLY A 337 -3.94 12.16 17.50
N PHE A 338 -3.28 13.20 17.96
CA PHE A 338 -3.69 14.58 17.70
C PHE A 338 -2.47 15.47 17.45
N ASP A 339 -2.40 16.01 16.25
CA ASP A 339 -1.44 17.03 15.84
C ASP A 339 -2.11 18.40 15.87
N PHE A 340 -1.60 19.30 16.72
CA PHE A 340 -2.25 20.57 17.03
C PHE A 340 -1.66 21.72 16.22
N ALA A 341 -2.50 22.44 15.49
CA ALA A 341 -2.15 23.72 14.90
C ALA A 341 -3.21 24.80 15.21
N ARG A 342 -2.85 26.06 15.16
CA ARG A 342 -3.78 27.17 15.46
C ARG A 342 -4.04 28.10 14.29
N VAL A 343 -3.03 28.51 13.57
CA VAL A 343 -3.12 29.53 12.51
C VAL A 343 -2.29 29.09 11.32
N ALA A 344 -2.88 29.12 10.14
CA ALA A 344 -2.29 28.73 8.85
C ALA A 344 -1.99 27.24 8.65
N ASP A 345 -1.61 26.52 9.70
CA ASP A 345 -1.34 25.10 9.63
C ASP A 345 -2.61 24.28 9.91
N LEU A 346 -2.60 23.03 9.48
CA LEU A 346 -3.72 22.10 9.62
C LEU A 346 -3.61 21.36 10.96
N THR A 347 -4.70 21.32 11.73
CA THR A 347 -4.82 20.39 12.85
C THR A 347 -5.38 19.08 12.33
N ALA A 348 -4.76 17.96 12.69
CA ALA A 348 -5.23 16.63 12.31
C ALA A 348 -5.46 15.74 13.54
N GLY A 349 -6.49 14.89 13.45
CA GLY A 349 -6.76 13.88 14.47
C GLY A 349 -7.08 12.54 13.84
N SER A 350 -6.54 11.47 14.43
CA SER A 350 -6.73 10.09 13.99
C SER A 350 -7.15 9.20 15.16
N LEU A 351 -8.25 8.47 15.03
CA LEU A 351 -8.71 7.45 15.96
C LEU A 351 -8.52 6.08 15.33
N ILE A 352 -7.78 5.23 16.01
CA ILE A 352 -7.44 3.87 15.58
C ILE A 352 -8.15 2.88 16.49
N ALA A 353 -8.86 1.92 15.92
CA ALA A 353 -9.33 0.71 16.59
C ALA A 353 -8.21 -0.36 16.57
N ILE A 354 -8.03 -1.07 17.67
CA ILE A 354 -7.10 -2.20 17.81
C ILE A 354 -7.94 -3.46 17.73
N GLU A 355 -7.89 -4.13 16.59
CA GLU A 355 -8.65 -5.33 16.29
C GLU A 355 -7.94 -6.60 16.77
N GLN A 356 -8.52 -7.75 16.50
CA GLN A 356 -7.90 -9.04 16.77
C GLN A 356 -6.53 -9.16 16.10
N ARG A 357 -5.61 -9.90 16.70
CA ARG A 357 -4.22 -10.06 16.27
C ARG A 357 -3.43 -8.76 16.25
N LEU A 358 -3.87 -7.74 16.99
CA LEU A 358 -3.24 -6.42 17.07
C LEU A 358 -3.23 -5.65 15.74
N LYS A 359 -4.07 -6.03 14.77
CA LYS A 359 -4.26 -5.22 13.57
C LYS A 359 -4.92 -3.91 13.97
N ARG A 360 -4.40 -2.82 13.46
CA ARG A 360 -4.88 -1.47 13.73
C ARG A 360 -5.67 -0.96 12.55
N ARG A 361 -6.78 -0.32 12.81
CA ARG A 361 -7.65 0.22 11.77
C ARG A 361 -8.03 1.65 12.12
N GLU A 362 -7.70 2.58 11.25
CA GLU A 362 -8.16 3.94 11.38
C GLU A 362 -9.66 4.00 11.12
N VAL A 363 -10.44 4.42 12.12
CA VAL A 363 -11.91 4.38 12.08
C VAL A 363 -12.54 5.76 12.00
N LEU A 364 -11.80 6.81 12.38
CA LEU A 364 -12.21 8.19 12.30
C LEU A 364 -10.97 9.07 12.09
N ALA A 365 -11.07 10.01 11.16
CA ALA A 365 -10.09 11.07 10.98
C ALA A 365 -10.78 12.41 10.75
N PHE A 366 -10.15 13.48 11.22
CA PHE A 366 -10.64 14.83 11.00
C PHE A 366 -9.50 15.83 10.80
N GLU A 367 -9.83 16.90 10.10
CA GLU A 367 -8.93 18.01 9.80
C GLU A 367 -9.61 19.34 10.14
N LEU A 368 -8.88 20.21 10.82
CA LEU A 368 -9.39 21.49 11.28
C LEU A 368 -8.47 22.62 10.81
N ARG A 369 -9.03 23.65 10.22
CA ARG A 369 -8.30 24.86 9.79
C ARG A 369 -8.92 26.10 10.40
N ASN A 370 -8.10 26.97 10.95
CA ASN A 370 -8.52 28.21 11.64
C ASN A 370 -9.51 27.97 12.80
N VAL A 371 -9.51 26.78 13.41
CA VAL A 371 -10.40 26.43 14.51
C VAL A 371 -9.75 26.81 15.84
N PRO A 372 -10.39 27.62 16.70
CA PRO A 372 -9.83 27.98 18.00
C PRO A 372 -9.69 26.78 18.92
N GLY A 373 -8.74 26.84 19.86
CA GLY A 373 -8.43 25.73 20.76
C GLY A 373 -9.57 25.27 21.66
N VAL A 374 -10.55 26.12 21.93
CA VAL A 374 -11.74 25.75 22.73
C VAL A 374 -12.61 24.78 21.93
N GLU A 375 -12.88 25.07 20.68
CA GLU A 375 -13.65 24.23 19.77
C GLU A 375 -12.91 22.93 19.44
N GLN A 376 -11.58 23.00 19.24
CA GLN A 376 -10.74 21.82 19.07
C GLN A 376 -10.84 20.89 20.28
N LYS A 377 -10.71 21.44 21.51
CA LYS A 377 -10.87 20.67 22.75
C LYS A 377 -12.26 20.05 22.87
N GLN A 378 -13.33 20.74 22.46
CA GLN A 378 -14.68 20.20 22.45
C GLN A 378 -14.80 19.00 21.52
N ILE A 379 -14.26 19.09 20.30
CA ILE A 379 -14.25 18.01 19.30
C ILE A 379 -13.52 16.79 19.88
N VAL A 380 -12.31 16.98 20.34
CA VAL A 380 -11.49 15.89 20.91
C VAL A 380 -12.14 15.28 22.14
N ARG A 381 -12.70 16.10 23.04
CA ARG A 381 -13.42 15.62 24.23
C ARG A 381 -14.58 14.70 23.85
N MET A 382 -15.37 15.05 22.84
CA MET A 382 -16.48 14.21 22.36
C MET A 382 -15.99 12.84 21.89
N ILE A 383 -14.88 12.81 21.15
CA ILE A 383 -14.27 11.56 20.65
C ILE A 383 -13.79 10.71 21.83
N LEU A 384 -12.98 11.29 22.73
CA LEU A 384 -12.41 10.56 23.85
C LEU A 384 -13.48 10.06 24.84
N GLN A 385 -14.54 10.83 25.07
CA GLN A 385 -15.66 10.42 25.91
C GLN A 385 -16.41 9.23 25.31
N CYS A 386 -16.63 9.21 23.98
CA CYS A 386 -17.31 8.12 23.28
C CYS A 386 -16.55 6.79 23.47
N VAL A 387 -15.24 6.79 23.33
CA VAL A 387 -14.43 5.56 23.40
C VAL A 387 -13.75 5.35 24.77
N ARG A 388 -14.08 6.15 25.79
CA ARG A 388 -13.38 6.18 27.10
C ARG A 388 -13.19 4.81 27.73
N ALA A 389 -14.23 3.97 27.70
CA ALA A 389 -14.21 2.65 28.33
C ALA A 389 -13.23 1.68 27.67
N ARG A 390 -12.84 1.94 26.41
CA ARG A 390 -11.94 1.10 25.59
C ARG A 390 -10.69 1.84 25.14
N LEU A 391 -10.49 3.08 25.58
CA LEU A 391 -9.33 3.90 25.19
C LEU A 391 -8.09 3.43 25.94
N VAL A 392 -7.06 3.02 25.20
CA VAL A 392 -5.76 2.63 25.78
C VAL A 392 -4.81 3.81 25.93
N GLY A 393 -4.96 4.84 25.11
CA GLY A 393 -4.19 6.06 25.20
C GLY A 393 -4.57 7.09 24.14
N ALA A 394 -4.36 8.36 24.44
CA ALA A 394 -4.52 9.49 23.54
C ALA A 394 -3.23 10.33 23.57
N ALA A 395 -2.51 10.36 22.45
CA ALA A 395 -1.25 11.07 22.32
C ALA A 395 -1.46 12.40 21.59
N PHE A 396 -0.91 13.46 22.16
CA PHE A 396 -1.03 14.83 21.67
C PHE A 396 0.35 15.39 21.34
N ASP A 397 0.48 16.04 20.19
CA ASP A 397 1.63 16.92 20.02
C ASP A 397 1.60 18.03 21.07
N ALA A 398 2.57 18.02 21.93
CA ALA A 398 2.75 18.99 22.99
C ALA A 398 3.87 19.99 22.70
N THR A 399 4.26 20.11 21.43
CA THR A 399 5.22 21.12 20.98
C THR A 399 4.51 22.48 20.96
N GLY A 400 5.02 23.46 21.70
CA GLY A 400 4.42 24.79 21.76
C GLY A 400 3.03 24.82 22.43
N MET A 401 2.02 25.33 21.72
CA MET A 401 0.66 25.53 22.25
C MET A 401 -0.17 24.26 22.42
N GLY A 402 0.21 23.16 21.78
CA GLY A 402 -0.47 21.87 21.91
C GLY A 402 -0.43 21.32 23.34
N TRP A 403 0.56 21.73 24.13
CA TRP A 403 0.65 21.40 25.57
C TRP A 403 -0.62 21.76 26.33
N THR A 404 -1.20 22.96 26.09
CA THR A 404 -2.40 23.43 26.79
C THR A 404 -3.62 22.54 26.53
N VAL A 405 -3.73 21.98 25.32
CA VAL A 405 -4.82 21.06 24.97
C VAL A 405 -4.63 19.73 25.70
N ALA A 406 -3.42 19.21 25.70
CA ALA A 406 -3.07 17.98 26.41
C ALA A 406 -3.27 18.12 27.93
N GLU A 407 -2.85 19.24 28.53
CA GLU A 407 -3.03 19.50 29.95
C GLU A 407 -4.51 19.58 30.36
N ASP A 408 -5.32 20.34 29.62
CA ASP A 408 -6.74 20.50 29.93
C ASP A 408 -7.51 19.17 29.80
N LEU A 409 -7.24 18.38 28.76
CA LEU A 409 -7.82 17.05 28.61
C LEU A 409 -7.24 16.04 29.61
N GLY A 410 -5.97 16.22 29.97
CA GLY A 410 -5.30 15.42 30.99
C GLY A 410 -5.94 15.55 32.38
N ARG A 411 -6.51 16.72 32.74
CA ARG A 411 -7.28 16.92 33.98
C ARG A 411 -8.56 16.07 34.01
N GLU A 412 -9.18 15.81 32.85
CA GLU A 412 -10.43 15.04 32.76
C GLU A 412 -10.18 13.54 32.59
N PHE A 413 -9.18 13.17 31.76
CA PHE A 413 -8.91 11.78 31.38
C PHE A 413 -7.68 11.19 32.08
N GLY A 414 -6.98 11.95 32.90
CA GLY A 414 -5.72 11.60 33.53
C GLY A 414 -4.54 11.85 32.60
N LEU A 415 -3.60 12.70 33.01
CA LEU A 415 -2.32 12.90 32.31
C LEU A 415 -1.38 11.76 32.68
N ARG A 416 -0.74 11.17 31.68
CA ARG A 416 0.28 10.13 31.87
C ARG A 416 1.65 10.74 31.65
N GLU A 417 2.40 10.88 32.72
CA GLU A 417 3.80 11.36 32.70
C GLU A 417 4.81 10.20 32.58
N ASP A 418 4.42 9.02 33.04
CA ASP A 418 5.21 7.78 33.03
C ASP A 418 4.52 6.72 32.16
N PRO A 419 5.24 5.92 31.34
CA PRO A 419 4.68 4.79 30.59
C PRO A 419 3.85 3.81 31.44
N GLN A 420 4.16 3.67 32.72
CA GLN A 420 3.42 2.82 33.67
C GLN A 420 2.24 3.54 34.36
N GLY A 421 2.08 4.84 34.15
CA GLY A 421 1.03 5.65 34.75
C GLY A 421 -0.38 5.25 34.29
N SER A 422 -1.39 5.57 35.11
CA SER A 422 -2.79 5.21 34.85
C SER A 422 -3.54 6.18 33.93
N GLY A 423 -2.97 7.36 33.64
CA GLY A 423 -3.59 8.37 32.78
C GLY A 423 -3.79 7.89 31.34
N LEU A 424 -4.76 8.47 30.64
CA LEU A 424 -5.05 8.17 29.24
C LEU A 424 -4.43 9.17 28.27
N VAL A 425 -4.16 10.41 28.71
CA VAL A 425 -3.61 11.48 27.89
C VAL A 425 -2.09 11.52 28.01
N MET A 426 -1.41 11.55 26.89
CA MET A 426 0.05 11.59 26.78
C MET A 426 0.46 12.83 25.97
N ALA A 427 1.25 13.71 26.59
CA ALA A 427 1.81 14.89 25.95
C ALA A 427 3.18 14.56 25.36
N VAL A 428 3.29 14.55 24.04
CA VAL A 428 4.50 14.20 23.31
C VAL A 428 5.23 15.45 22.88
N LYS A 429 6.50 15.58 23.30
CA LYS A 429 7.43 16.58 22.74
C LYS A 429 8.31 15.88 21.71
N PHE A 430 8.15 16.25 20.46
CA PHE A 430 8.94 15.64 19.40
C PHE A 430 10.43 15.94 19.55
N SER A 431 11.22 14.88 19.45
CA SER A 431 12.68 14.92 19.42
C SER A 431 13.18 13.98 18.30
N GLU A 432 14.44 14.12 17.89
CA GLU A 432 15.02 13.17 16.93
C GLU A 432 15.00 11.73 17.46
N GLU A 433 15.14 11.55 18.77
CA GLU A 433 15.03 10.26 19.43
C GLU A 433 13.61 9.68 19.33
N TRP A 434 12.57 10.53 19.54
CA TRP A 434 11.19 10.09 19.40
C TRP A 434 10.91 9.57 17.99
N TYR A 435 11.32 10.30 16.96
CA TYR A 435 11.15 9.88 15.57
C TYR A 435 11.92 8.59 15.27
N ARG A 436 13.16 8.48 15.77
CA ARG A 436 14.00 7.28 15.57
C ARG A 436 13.39 6.03 16.19
N LEU A 437 12.73 6.15 17.34
CA LEU A 437 12.15 5.03 18.06
C LEU A 437 10.73 4.66 17.59
N HIS A 438 9.93 5.62 17.13
CA HIS A 438 8.49 5.43 16.97
C HIS A 438 8.00 5.44 15.51
N MET A 439 8.75 6.02 14.60
CA MET A 439 8.40 5.95 13.16
C MET A 439 8.66 4.56 12.55
N PRO A 440 9.79 3.87 12.79
CA PRO A 440 10.02 2.55 12.21
C PRO A 440 8.94 1.51 12.54
N PRO A 441 8.41 1.41 13.78
CA PRO A 441 7.30 0.51 14.06
C PRO A 441 5.99 0.84 13.32
N LEU A 442 5.72 2.10 12.98
CA LEU A 442 4.59 2.47 12.12
C LEU A 442 4.83 1.97 10.70
N LYS A 443 6.03 2.17 10.16
CA LYS A 443 6.41 1.64 8.84
C LYS A 443 6.23 0.13 8.79
N ALA A 444 6.76 -0.60 9.77
CA ALA A 444 6.61 -2.06 9.86
C ALA A 444 5.13 -2.49 9.90
N ALA A 445 4.28 -1.79 10.67
CA ALA A 445 2.85 -2.10 10.72
C ALA A 445 2.16 -1.90 9.36
N ILE A 446 2.57 -0.90 8.59
CA ILE A 446 2.08 -0.66 7.23
C ILE A 446 2.60 -1.74 6.26
N GLU A 447 3.88 -2.11 6.35
CA GLU A 447 4.50 -3.16 5.52
C GLU A 447 3.91 -4.55 5.78
N ASP A 448 3.67 -4.89 7.05
CA ASP A 448 3.20 -6.21 7.49
C ASP A 448 1.66 -6.38 7.43
N ASP A 449 0.92 -5.48 6.79
CA ASP A 449 -0.56 -5.48 6.75
C ASP A 449 -1.22 -5.43 8.14
N MET A 450 -0.58 -4.74 9.07
CA MET A 450 -1.08 -4.58 10.43
C MET A 450 -1.68 -3.19 10.71
N MET A 451 -1.84 -2.37 9.64
CA MET A 451 -2.42 -1.04 9.72
C MET A 451 -3.31 -0.76 8.50
N ASP A 452 -4.61 -0.60 8.73
CA ASP A 452 -5.57 -0.12 7.72
C ASP A 452 -5.80 1.39 7.90
N LEU A 453 -5.80 2.12 6.81
CA LEU A 453 -5.93 3.58 6.76
C LEU A 453 -7.22 3.99 6.04
N ILE A 454 -7.71 5.17 6.35
CA ILE A 454 -8.82 5.79 5.62
C ILE A 454 -8.35 6.16 4.20
N ALA A 455 -9.14 5.75 3.20
CA ALA A 455 -8.88 6.04 1.80
C ALA A 455 -9.17 7.51 1.49
N ASP A 456 -8.15 8.36 1.57
CA ASP A 456 -8.22 9.78 1.29
C ASP A 456 -6.94 10.26 0.62
N ALA A 457 -7.09 11.12 -0.36
CA ALA A 457 -6.01 11.59 -1.20
C ALA A 457 -5.04 12.53 -0.50
N GLU A 458 -5.59 13.42 0.30
CA GLU A 458 -4.77 14.37 1.05
C GLU A 458 -3.99 13.65 2.15
N HIS A 459 -4.58 12.61 2.76
CA HIS A 459 -3.88 11.72 3.70
C HIS A 459 -2.74 10.94 3.04
N LEU A 460 -2.94 10.48 1.79
CA LEU A 460 -1.87 9.87 1.00
C LEU A 460 -0.70 10.85 0.82
N SER A 461 -0.99 12.10 0.47
CA SER A 461 0.02 13.15 0.31
C SER A 461 0.78 13.41 1.61
N ASP A 462 0.08 13.48 2.74
CA ASP A 462 0.68 13.72 4.06
C ASP A 462 1.62 12.58 4.48
N LEU A 463 1.23 11.33 4.27
CA LEU A 463 2.09 10.17 4.57
C LEU A 463 3.34 10.15 3.68
N ARG A 464 3.22 10.58 2.42
CA ARG A 464 4.36 10.74 1.50
C ARG A 464 5.27 11.93 1.84
N ALA A 465 4.75 12.93 2.54
CA ALA A 465 5.54 14.07 3.01
C ALA A 465 6.60 13.69 4.05
N VAL A 466 6.46 12.52 4.70
CA VAL A 466 7.49 11.99 5.60
C VAL A 466 8.71 11.55 4.78
N LYS A 467 9.87 12.11 5.10
CA LYS A 467 11.15 11.85 4.42
C LYS A 467 12.21 11.36 5.40
N LEU A 468 13.21 10.66 4.87
CA LEU A 468 14.40 10.33 5.64
C LEU A 468 15.36 11.52 5.69
N VAL A 469 15.37 12.24 6.79
CA VAL A 469 16.30 13.36 7.02
C VAL A 469 17.42 12.87 7.92
N ARG A 470 18.62 12.73 7.40
CA ARG A 470 19.79 12.16 8.11
C ARG A 470 19.51 10.74 8.69
N GLY A 471 18.78 9.92 7.94
CA GLY A 471 18.39 8.57 8.37
C GLY A 471 17.25 8.51 9.40
N ILE A 472 16.59 9.63 9.70
CA ILE A 472 15.45 9.71 10.61
C ILE A 472 14.20 10.09 9.82
N ALA A 473 13.17 9.26 9.91
CA ALA A 473 11.89 9.52 9.27
C ALA A 473 11.16 10.67 9.98
N ARG A 474 10.97 11.78 9.30
CA ARG A 474 10.24 12.95 9.81
C ARG A 474 9.68 13.79 8.65
N VAL A 475 8.71 14.62 8.96
CA VAL A 475 8.27 15.63 8.00
C VAL A 475 9.34 16.74 7.95
N PRO A 476 9.89 17.07 6.76
CA PRO A 476 10.88 18.13 6.63
C PRO A 476 10.27 19.49 7.02
N ALA A 477 11.00 20.29 7.77
CA ALA A 477 10.64 21.70 8.00
C ALA A 477 10.83 22.46 6.68
N LEU A 478 9.77 22.75 5.94
CA LEU A 478 9.82 23.55 4.72
C LEU A 478 10.22 25.00 5.04
N ARG A 479 11.40 25.36 4.57
CA ARG A 479 11.87 26.76 4.54
C ARG A 479 11.74 27.27 3.11
N ASP A 480 10.54 27.57 2.63
CA ASP A 480 10.43 28.42 1.46
C ASP A 480 9.09 29.15 1.40
N GLY A 481 9.20 30.47 1.27
CA GLY A 481 8.11 31.42 1.29
C GLY A 481 7.27 31.43 0.04
N THR A 482 6.42 30.45 -0.14
CA THR A 482 5.29 30.56 -1.06
C THR A 482 3.99 30.50 -0.29
N THR A 483 3.30 31.63 -0.27
CA THR A 483 1.94 31.81 0.23
C THR A 483 0.98 30.89 -0.51
N GLY A 484 0.50 29.85 0.17
CA GLY A 484 -0.52 28.92 -0.34
C GLY A 484 -0.96 27.98 0.78
N ARG A 485 -2.16 27.40 0.66
CA ARG A 485 -2.70 26.38 1.57
C ARG A 485 -1.80 25.14 1.57
N LYS A 486 -0.69 25.16 2.30
CA LYS A 486 0.26 24.04 2.36
C LYS A 486 -0.16 23.04 3.42
N ARG A 487 -0.10 21.78 3.08
CA ARG A 487 -0.16 20.63 3.99
C ARG A 487 1.28 20.29 4.36
N HIS A 488 1.50 19.95 5.63
CA HIS A 488 2.84 19.66 6.16
C HIS A 488 2.96 18.24 6.72
N GLY A 489 2.11 17.31 6.27
CA GLY A 489 2.12 15.94 6.78
C GLY A 489 1.43 15.79 8.14
N ASP A 490 0.53 16.72 8.49
CA ASP A 490 -0.16 16.80 9.78
C ASP A 490 -0.92 15.50 10.09
N HIS A 491 -1.60 14.91 9.10
CA HIS A 491 -2.27 13.62 9.27
C HIS A 491 -1.27 12.49 9.54
N ALA A 492 -0.11 12.47 8.88
CA ALA A 492 0.90 11.44 9.14
C ALA A 492 1.43 11.49 10.58
N ILE A 493 1.55 12.70 11.15
CA ILE A 493 1.92 12.89 12.55
C ILE A 493 0.79 12.42 13.48
N ALA A 494 -0.46 12.75 13.19
CA ALA A 494 -1.61 12.27 13.96
C ALA A 494 -1.70 10.73 13.97
N VAL A 495 -1.50 10.08 12.82
CA VAL A 495 -1.44 8.61 12.71
C VAL A 495 -0.25 8.03 13.49
N ALA A 496 0.92 8.65 13.41
CA ALA A 496 2.10 8.21 14.15
C ALA A 496 1.88 8.28 15.67
N LEU A 497 1.25 9.35 16.15
CA LEU A 497 0.86 9.52 17.56
C LEU A 497 -0.16 8.46 17.98
N ALA A 498 -1.21 8.24 17.19
CA ALA A 498 -2.22 7.22 17.46
C ALA A 498 -1.62 5.79 17.47
N HIS A 499 -0.76 5.48 16.51
CA HIS A 499 -0.04 4.22 16.46
C HIS A 499 0.88 4.04 17.67
N TRP A 500 1.63 5.08 18.06
CA TRP A 500 2.44 5.04 19.28
C TRP A 500 1.58 4.82 20.52
N ALA A 501 0.48 5.57 20.68
CA ALA A 501 -0.47 5.41 21.78
C ALA A 501 -1.04 3.99 21.85
N SER A 502 -1.33 3.36 20.72
CA SER A 502 -1.86 1.99 20.63
C SER A 502 -0.91 0.92 21.17
N ARG A 503 0.37 1.26 21.34
CA ARG A 503 1.43 0.34 21.80
C ARG A 503 1.78 0.49 23.27
N GLN A 504 1.18 1.45 23.98
CA GLN A 504 1.55 1.79 25.35
C GLN A 504 0.92 0.89 26.42
N ARG A 505 -0.17 0.21 26.10
CA ARG A 505 -0.80 -0.77 27.00
C ARG A 505 -1.19 -2.00 26.21
N PHE A 506 -0.72 -3.14 26.70
CA PHE A 506 -1.21 -4.42 26.26
C PHE A 506 -2.27 -4.89 27.22
N VAL A 507 -3.50 -5.08 26.76
CA VAL A 507 -4.48 -5.93 27.44
C VAL A 507 -5.34 -6.60 26.39
N GLU A 508 -5.47 -7.89 26.61
CA GLU A 508 -6.40 -8.87 26.09
C GLU A 508 -5.93 -9.72 24.91
N TYR A 509 -5.53 -10.91 25.28
CA TYR A 509 -5.69 -12.07 24.42
C TYR A 509 -7.19 -12.33 24.29
N GLY A 510 -7.76 -12.08 23.11
CA GLY A 510 -9.10 -12.52 22.80
C GLY A 510 -9.11 -14.05 22.73
N TYR A 511 -9.48 -14.70 23.83
CA TYR A 511 -9.78 -16.13 23.81
C TYR A 511 -11.10 -16.31 23.06
N GLN A 512 -11.04 -16.76 21.81
CA GLN A 512 -12.20 -17.39 21.18
C GLN A 512 -12.25 -18.83 21.64
N ALA A 513 -13.24 -19.14 22.48
CA ALA A 513 -13.55 -20.53 22.78
C ALA A 513 -13.80 -21.26 21.45
N VAL A 514 -13.00 -22.28 21.17
CA VAL A 514 -13.29 -23.19 20.06
C VAL A 514 -14.70 -23.72 20.28
N PRO A 515 -15.63 -23.58 19.31
CA PRO A 515 -16.96 -24.15 19.46
C PRO A 515 -16.78 -25.64 19.77
N ARG A 516 -17.24 -26.07 20.93
CA ARG A 516 -17.34 -27.51 21.23
C ARG A 516 -18.25 -28.07 20.16
N GLY A 517 -17.70 -28.90 19.27
CA GLY A 517 -18.49 -29.62 18.30
C GLY A 517 -19.66 -30.28 19.04
N GLN A 518 -20.89 -30.08 18.56
CA GLN A 518 -22.03 -30.82 19.06
C GLN A 518 -21.65 -32.29 18.95
N SER A 519 -21.57 -32.97 20.09
CA SER A 519 -21.38 -34.40 20.12
C SER A 519 -22.58 -34.98 19.37
N GLN A 520 -22.31 -35.57 18.18
CA GLN A 520 -23.31 -36.43 17.55
C GLN A 520 -23.63 -37.53 18.56
N SER A 521 -24.80 -37.44 19.16
CA SER A 521 -25.40 -38.47 19.96
C SER A 521 -25.51 -39.71 19.08
N GLY A 522 -24.63 -40.70 19.26
CA GLY A 522 -24.70 -41.94 18.49
C GLY A 522 -23.44 -42.81 18.48
N LYS A 523 -22.38 -42.46 19.16
CA LYS A 523 -21.25 -43.38 19.39
C LYS A 523 -21.35 -43.95 20.81
N PRO A 524 -21.07 -45.30 21.00
CA PRO A 524 -21.12 -45.90 22.32
C PRO A 524 -20.20 -45.17 23.27
N GLY A 525 -20.70 -44.82 24.45
CA GLY A 525 -20.09 -43.92 25.38
C GLY A 525 -18.72 -44.37 25.84
N LEU A 526 -17.77 -43.44 25.78
CA LEU A 526 -16.61 -43.46 26.62
C LEU A 526 -17.06 -43.27 28.08
N THR A 527 -16.59 -44.10 28.97
CA THR A 527 -16.90 -43.97 30.40
C THR A 527 -16.19 -42.75 31.01
N PRO A 528 -16.71 -42.15 32.09
CA PRO A 528 -16.07 -41.02 32.76
C PRO A 528 -14.58 -41.27 33.13
N GLU A 529 -14.16 -42.51 33.28
CA GLU A 529 -12.79 -42.88 33.55
C GLU A 529 -11.83 -42.70 32.33
N ASP A 530 -12.35 -42.80 31.10
CA ASP A 530 -11.57 -42.60 29.86
C ASP A 530 -11.28 -41.10 29.59
N ASP A 531 -12.14 -40.22 30.04
CA ASP A 531 -11.92 -38.78 29.93
C ASP A 531 -10.89 -38.27 30.95
N ASP A 532 -10.85 -38.86 32.15
CA ASP A 532 -9.83 -38.55 33.17
C ASP A 532 -8.42 -39.01 32.78
N LEU A 533 -8.31 -40.12 32.07
CA LEU A 533 -7.02 -40.62 31.56
C LEU A 533 -6.46 -39.76 30.43
N ARG A 534 -7.30 -39.25 29.53
CA ARG A 534 -6.88 -38.36 28.46
C ARG A 534 -6.52 -36.96 28.96
N ALA A 535 -7.17 -36.46 30.00
CA ALA A 535 -6.80 -35.19 30.63
C ALA A 535 -5.44 -35.28 31.38
N ARG A 536 -5.06 -36.44 31.84
CA ARG A 536 -3.74 -36.63 32.48
C ARG A 536 -2.59 -36.74 31.50
N ASP A 537 -2.81 -37.32 30.30
CA ASP A 537 -1.75 -37.49 29.29
C ASP A 537 -1.37 -36.17 28.58
N TRP A 538 -2.25 -35.20 28.59
CA TRP A 538 -1.96 -33.88 27.97
C TRP A 538 -0.83 -33.12 28.71
N PHE A 539 -0.65 -33.31 30.01
CA PHE A 539 0.33 -32.59 30.83
C PHE A 539 1.58 -33.40 31.20
N THR A 540 1.79 -34.56 30.62
CA THR A 540 3.00 -35.31 30.86
C THR A 540 4.12 -34.74 29.98
N PRO A 541 5.11 -34.00 30.53
CA PRO A 541 6.23 -33.51 29.72
C PRO A 541 7.01 -34.70 29.16
N PRO A 542 7.59 -34.58 27.95
CA PRO A 542 8.38 -35.63 27.35
C PRO A 542 9.45 -36.10 28.35
N LEU A 543 9.64 -37.41 28.48
CA LEU A 543 10.65 -38.03 29.31
C LEU A 543 12.03 -37.40 29.05
N GLY A 544 12.54 -36.65 30.01
CA GLY A 544 13.83 -35.95 29.93
C GLY A 544 13.80 -34.48 30.32
N ALA A 545 12.65 -33.85 30.45
CA ALA A 545 12.54 -32.48 30.96
C ALA A 545 12.51 -32.47 32.50
N GLY A 546 13.59 -32.77 33.12
CA GLY A 546 13.79 -32.57 34.55
C GLY A 546 13.95 -31.08 34.85
N LEU A 547 12.93 -30.44 35.42
CA LEU A 547 13.07 -29.16 36.12
C LEU A 547 14.02 -29.33 37.31
N ARG A 548 15.31 -29.05 37.12
CA ARG A 548 16.22 -28.72 38.23
C ARG A 548 15.97 -27.25 38.58
N GLY A 549 15.00 -27.01 39.44
CA GLY A 549 14.92 -25.81 40.24
C GLY A 549 15.96 -25.92 41.36
N GLY A 550 17.03 -25.15 41.24
CA GLY A 550 17.91 -24.83 42.35
C GLY A 550 17.50 -23.49 42.94
N ILE A 551 17.41 -23.45 44.22
CA ILE A 551 17.21 -22.40 45.23
C ILE A 551 17.75 -21.04 44.82
#